data_d3f0db784e0dfe1e512b2aa69c4087bb
#
_entry.id   d3f0db784e0dfe1e512b2aa69c4087bb
#
_cell.length_a   1.000
_cell.length_b   1.000
_cell.length_c   1.000
_cell.angle_alpha   90.00
_cell.angle_beta   90.00
_cell.angle_gamma   90.00
#
_symmetry.space_group_name_H-M   'P 1'
#
loop_
_entity.id
_entity.type
_entity.pdbx_description
1 polymer ?
#
loop_
_entity_poly.entity_id
_entity_poly.type
_entity_poly.pdbx_seq_one_letter_code
_entity_poly.pdbx_strand_id
1 'polypeptide(L)'
;MKTNTNSKYLIAVLIDGDNASFERMEDIMGFVSRYGDAVIRRIYGDWTRKALSGWKETAREYGFRLVQASSYASGKNTTDIALVIDAMDILRDGQVDCFCLVASDGDYNPLAQRIREAGLKVLGYGEGKTPVSLIRSCSVFLYADRKENKTLENTPDFFIRRDMEFFDKAFQQAADDKEEV
;
A
#
# COMPACT_ATOMS: atom_id res chain seq x y z
N MET A 1 -4.82 7.60 34.99
CA MET A 1 -4.56 8.11 33.63
C MET A 1 -4.69 6.93 32.67
N LYS A 2 -5.79 6.81 31.99
CA LYS A 2 -5.99 5.74 30.97
C LYS A 2 -5.25 6.22 29.71
N THR A 3 -4.14 5.61 29.40
CA THR A 3 -3.46 5.80 28.12
C THR A 3 -4.28 5.07 27.05
N ASN A 4 -5.00 5.83 26.23
CA ASN A 4 -5.72 5.34 25.06
C ASN A 4 -4.67 4.90 24.04
N THR A 5 -4.18 3.67 24.12
CA THR A 5 -3.30 3.07 23.12
C THR A 5 -4.18 2.59 21.97
N ASN A 6 -4.52 3.52 21.06
CA ASN A 6 -5.05 3.18 19.75
C ASN A 6 -4.02 2.24 19.08
N SER A 7 -4.29 0.94 19.07
CA SER A 7 -3.39 -0.07 18.50
C SER A 7 -3.31 0.16 16.98
N LYS A 8 -2.26 0.84 16.53
CA LYS A 8 -1.99 1.10 15.11
C LYS A 8 -1.39 -0.16 14.46
N TYR A 9 -1.71 -0.40 13.19
CA TYR A 9 -1.11 -1.48 12.40
C TYR A 9 0.39 -1.25 12.19
N LEU A 10 1.16 -2.35 12.20
CA LEU A 10 2.52 -2.37 11.65
C LEU A 10 2.41 -2.60 10.14
N ILE A 11 2.83 -1.64 9.35
CA ILE A 11 2.56 -1.60 7.91
C ILE A 11 3.85 -1.79 7.11
N ALA A 12 3.83 -2.71 6.13
CA ALA A 12 4.82 -2.77 5.07
C ALA A 12 4.36 -1.92 3.88
N VAL A 13 5.06 -0.85 3.57
CA VAL A 13 4.80 0.01 2.41
C VAL A 13 5.71 -0.40 1.26
N LEU A 14 5.11 -0.94 0.20
CA LEU A 14 5.79 -1.46 -0.97
C LEU A 14 5.36 -0.67 -2.21
N ILE A 15 6.29 0.02 -2.85
CA ILE A 15 6.02 0.94 -3.95
C ILE A 15 6.61 0.39 -5.25
N ASP A 16 5.78 0.24 -6.27
CA ASP A 16 6.21 0.03 -7.64
C ASP A 16 6.74 1.36 -8.21
N GLY A 17 8.05 1.55 -8.13
CA GLY A 17 8.71 2.79 -8.51
C GLY A 17 8.79 3.03 -10.03
N ASP A 18 8.58 2.00 -10.84
CA ASP A 18 8.52 2.14 -12.30
C ASP A 18 7.21 2.79 -12.77
N ASN A 19 6.12 2.56 -12.03
CA ASN A 19 4.77 3.00 -12.39
C ASN A 19 4.19 4.07 -11.45
N ALA A 20 4.71 4.23 -10.23
CA ALA A 20 4.27 5.28 -9.31
C ALA A 20 5.08 6.57 -9.49
N SER A 21 4.54 7.71 -9.03
CA SER A 21 5.24 9.00 -9.02
C SER A 21 5.83 9.30 -7.64
N PHE A 22 7.10 9.66 -7.59
CA PHE A 22 7.78 10.09 -6.36
C PHE A 22 7.18 11.40 -5.78
N GLU A 23 6.54 12.22 -6.60
CA GLU A 23 5.87 13.46 -6.19
C GLU A 23 4.65 13.19 -5.28
N ARG A 24 4.17 11.96 -5.25
CA ARG A 24 3.02 11.53 -4.42
C ARG A 24 3.42 10.98 -3.04
N MET A 25 4.70 11.03 -2.69
CA MET A 25 5.17 10.41 -1.44
C MET A 25 4.48 11.00 -0.20
N GLU A 26 4.26 12.31 -0.15
CA GLU A 26 3.55 12.94 0.95
C GLU A 26 2.11 12.42 1.09
N ASP A 27 1.37 12.30 -0.03
CA ASP A 27 0.01 11.74 -0.06
C ASP A 27 -0.01 10.29 0.39
N ILE A 28 0.95 9.47 -0.10
CA ILE A 28 1.09 8.05 0.28
C ILE A 28 1.33 7.91 1.78
N MET A 29 2.28 8.66 2.34
CA MET A 29 2.60 8.58 3.76
C MET A 29 1.47 9.16 4.63
N GLY A 30 0.80 10.21 4.17
CA GLY A 30 -0.41 10.75 4.80
C GLY A 30 -1.55 9.73 4.83
N PHE A 31 -1.72 8.95 3.78
CA PHE A 31 -2.69 7.85 3.74
C PHE A 31 -2.33 6.74 4.72
N VAL A 32 -1.09 6.26 4.68
CA VAL A 32 -0.61 5.18 5.55
C VAL A 32 -0.71 5.53 7.03
N SER A 33 -0.37 6.78 7.41
CA SER A 33 -0.36 7.24 8.80
C SER A 33 -1.74 7.21 9.49
N ARG A 34 -2.82 7.18 8.71
CA ARG A 34 -4.20 7.03 9.23
C ARG A 34 -4.45 5.64 9.80
N TYR A 35 -3.73 4.63 9.32
CA TYR A 35 -3.94 3.23 9.68
C TYR A 35 -2.86 2.66 10.60
N GLY A 36 -1.64 3.19 10.56
CA GLY A 36 -0.59 2.66 11.39
C GLY A 36 0.79 3.23 11.11
N ASP A 37 1.78 2.49 11.55
CA ASP A 37 3.18 2.87 11.43
C ASP A 37 3.86 2.07 10.31
N ALA A 38 4.48 2.78 9.37
CA ALA A 38 5.24 2.19 8.27
C ALA A 38 6.58 1.67 8.80
N VAL A 39 6.64 0.40 9.21
CA VAL A 39 7.85 -0.25 9.76
C VAL A 39 8.74 -0.84 8.68
N ILE A 40 8.17 -1.22 7.53
CA ILE A 40 8.92 -1.65 6.34
C ILE A 40 8.58 -0.67 5.23
N ARG A 41 9.62 -0.07 4.62
CA ARG A 41 9.48 0.96 3.57
C ARG A 41 10.40 0.60 2.41
N ARG A 42 9.85 0.15 1.28
CA ARG A 42 10.61 -0.30 0.13
C ARG A 42 10.05 0.25 -1.18
N ILE A 43 10.94 0.67 -2.08
CA ILE A 43 10.61 1.10 -3.43
C ILE A 43 11.36 0.20 -4.39
N TYR A 44 10.67 -0.38 -5.35
CA TYR A 44 11.22 -1.32 -6.34
C TYR A 44 11.33 -0.63 -7.69
N GLY A 45 12.43 -0.82 -8.38
CA GLY A 45 12.64 -0.22 -9.69
C GLY A 45 14.02 -0.50 -10.26
N ASP A 46 14.21 -0.19 -11.53
CA ASP A 46 15.52 -0.20 -12.17
C ASP A 46 16.21 1.16 -12.02
N TRP A 47 17.00 1.32 -10.96
CA TRP A 47 17.66 2.58 -10.61
C TRP A 47 18.79 2.99 -11.56
N THR A 48 19.08 2.21 -12.59
CA THR A 48 19.98 2.60 -13.69
C THR A 48 19.27 3.55 -14.66
N ARG A 49 17.93 3.56 -14.66
CA ARG A 49 17.12 4.42 -15.52
C ARG A 49 17.09 5.85 -15.00
N LYS A 50 17.52 6.79 -15.84
CA LYS A 50 17.58 8.23 -15.51
C LYS A 50 16.20 8.80 -15.14
N ALA A 51 15.12 8.29 -15.72
CA ALA A 51 13.74 8.70 -15.44
C ALA A 51 13.33 8.48 -13.98
N LEU A 52 13.97 7.54 -13.27
CA LEU A 52 13.67 7.20 -11.88
C LEU A 52 14.58 7.92 -10.87
N SER A 53 15.41 8.87 -11.33
CA SER A 53 16.40 9.55 -10.47
C SER A 53 15.77 10.31 -9.29
N GLY A 54 14.53 10.83 -9.45
CA GLY A 54 13.81 11.53 -8.39
C GLY A 54 13.52 10.67 -7.15
N TRP A 55 13.39 9.36 -7.34
CA TRP A 55 13.19 8.45 -6.21
C TRP A 55 14.35 8.41 -5.22
N LYS A 56 15.59 8.69 -5.64
CA LYS A 56 16.77 8.64 -4.76
C LYS A 56 16.69 9.67 -3.63
N GLU A 57 16.30 10.88 -3.95
CA GLU A 57 16.12 11.96 -2.97
C GLU A 57 14.94 11.69 -2.07
N THR A 58 13.79 11.36 -2.67
CA THR A 58 12.57 11.04 -1.95
C THR A 58 12.74 9.85 -1.00
N ALA A 59 13.44 8.79 -1.45
CA ALA A 59 13.71 7.62 -0.61
C ALA A 59 14.57 7.99 0.60
N ARG A 60 15.57 8.88 0.42
CA ARG A 60 16.41 9.37 1.51
C ARG A 60 15.60 10.20 2.52
N GLU A 61 14.75 11.10 2.02
CA GLU A 61 13.93 11.99 2.85
C GLU A 61 12.94 11.20 3.72
N TYR A 62 12.26 10.23 3.13
CA TYR A 62 11.20 9.45 3.81
C TYR A 62 11.68 8.13 4.42
N GLY A 63 12.97 7.83 4.36
CA GLY A 63 13.55 6.63 4.96
C GLY A 63 13.16 5.33 4.25
N PHE A 64 13.01 5.36 2.91
CA PHE A 64 12.75 4.18 2.10
C PHE A 64 14.02 3.50 1.63
N ARG A 65 14.00 2.18 1.62
CA ARG A 65 15.03 1.36 0.96
C ARG A 65 14.69 1.22 -0.52
N LEU A 66 15.64 1.56 -1.38
CA LEU A 66 15.56 1.27 -2.81
C LEU A 66 15.98 -0.18 -3.07
N VAL A 67 15.10 -0.95 -3.69
CA VAL A 67 15.36 -2.33 -4.10
C VAL A 67 15.60 -2.34 -5.61
N GLN A 68 16.79 -2.75 -6.04
CA GLN A 68 17.12 -2.83 -7.46
C GLN A 68 16.40 -4.02 -8.10
N ALA A 69 15.58 -3.76 -9.07
CA ALA A 69 15.00 -4.76 -9.96
C ALA A 69 15.87 -4.79 -11.24
N SER A 70 16.74 -5.79 -11.36
CA SER A 70 17.60 -5.91 -12.54
C SER A 70 16.85 -6.55 -13.69
N SER A 71 16.68 -5.81 -14.78
CA SER A 71 16.11 -6.34 -16.01
C SER A 71 17.16 -7.17 -16.78
N TYR A 72 17.00 -8.47 -16.76
CA TYR A 72 17.83 -9.39 -17.60
C TYR A 72 17.35 -9.46 -19.06
N ALA A 73 16.18 -8.86 -19.36
CA ALA A 73 15.65 -8.73 -20.71
C ALA A 73 14.74 -7.49 -20.78
N SER A 74 14.88 -6.68 -21.81
CA SER A 74 14.07 -5.48 -22.00
C SER A 74 12.57 -5.80 -22.06
N GLY A 75 11.75 -5.01 -21.35
CA GLY A 75 10.28 -5.07 -21.43
C GLY A 75 9.60 -6.17 -20.62
N LYS A 76 10.21 -6.67 -19.53
CA LYS A 76 9.60 -7.68 -18.65
C LYS A 76 9.35 -7.12 -17.24
N ASN A 77 8.31 -7.64 -16.57
CA ASN A 77 7.80 -7.31 -15.23
C ASN A 77 8.77 -7.64 -14.09
N THR A 78 10.03 -7.24 -14.22
CA THR A 78 11.10 -7.60 -13.27
C THR A 78 10.90 -6.90 -11.94
N THR A 79 10.40 -5.68 -11.99
CA THR A 79 10.06 -4.88 -10.80
C THR A 79 8.90 -5.51 -10.05
N ASP A 80 7.84 -5.92 -10.77
CA ASP A 80 6.66 -6.55 -10.20
C ASP A 80 7.03 -7.87 -9.51
N ILE A 81 7.83 -8.70 -10.18
CA ILE A 81 8.32 -9.97 -9.63
C ILE A 81 9.15 -9.75 -8.37
N ALA A 82 10.06 -8.77 -8.36
CA ALA A 82 10.88 -8.45 -7.20
C ALA A 82 10.03 -8.00 -6.01
N LEU A 83 9.03 -7.14 -6.25
CA LEU A 83 8.07 -6.70 -5.24
C LEU A 83 7.28 -7.88 -4.69
N VAL A 84 6.74 -8.74 -5.55
CA VAL A 84 5.91 -9.90 -5.15
C VAL A 84 6.72 -10.88 -4.31
N ILE A 85 7.96 -11.23 -4.71
CA ILE A 85 8.82 -12.14 -3.94
C ILE A 85 9.09 -11.57 -2.55
N ASP A 86 9.48 -10.31 -2.48
CA ASP A 86 9.80 -9.64 -1.22
C ASP A 86 8.57 -9.50 -0.31
N ALA A 87 7.40 -9.19 -0.89
CA ALA A 87 6.13 -9.17 -0.17
C ALA A 87 5.78 -10.54 0.44
N MET A 88 6.02 -11.62 -0.29
CA MET A 88 5.78 -12.98 0.21
C MET A 88 6.76 -13.37 1.32
N ASP A 89 8.02 -12.91 1.26
CA ASP A 89 8.98 -13.11 2.34
C ASP A 89 8.58 -12.35 3.61
N ILE A 90 8.17 -11.07 3.47
CA ILE A 90 7.65 -10.25 4.58
C ILE A 90 6.40 -10.91 5.20
N LEU A 91 5.48 -11.43 4.36
CA LEU A 91 4.29 -12.13 4.81
C LEU A 91 4.62 -13.36 5.63
N ARG A 92 5.58 -14.16 5.19
CA ARG A 92 6.06 -15.35 5.89
C ARG A 92 6.70 -15.02 7.24
N ASP A 93 7.46 -13.93 7.29
CA ASP A 93 8.18 -13.52 8.50
C ASP A 93 7.24 -13.01 9.61
N GLY A 94 5.99 -12.66 9.28
CA GLY A 94 4.94 -12.33 10.24
C GLY A 94 5.19 -11.06 11.07
N GLN A 95 5.99 -10.12 10.54
CA GLN A 95 6.40 -8.91 11.26
C GLN A 95 5.44 -7.72 11.08
N VAL A 96 4.43 -7.86 10.23
CA VAL A 96 3.47 -6.80 9.90
C VAL A 96 2.03 -7.30 9.96
N ASP A 97 1.11 -6.38 10.21
CA ASP A 97 -0.34 -6.65 10.26
C ASP A 97 -1.03 -6.21 8.96
N CYS A 98 -0.36 -5.38 8.18
CA CYS A 98 -0.94 -4.73 7.01
C CYS A 98 0.12 -4.48 5.94
N PHE A 99 -0.30 -4.53 4.69
CA PHE A 99 0.51 -4.11 3.55
C PHE A 99 -0.11 -2.88 2.91
N CYS A 100 0.70 -1.91 2.51
CA CYS A 100 0.31 -0.84 1.60
C CYS A 100 0.98 -1.10 0.25
N LEU A 101 0.17 -1.45 -0.75
CA LEU A 101 0.63 -1.64 -2.13
C LEU A 101 0.40 -0.35 -2.92
N VAL A 102 1.47 0.30 -3.33
CA VAL A 102 1.43 1.50 -4.17
C VAL A 102 1.69 1.07 -5.61
N ALA A 103 0.60 0.75 -6.31
CA ALA A 103 0.62 0.22 -7.67
C ALA A 103 -0.73 0.39 -8.36
N SER A 104 -0.71 0.46 -9.69
CA SER A 104 -1.90 0.56 -10.54
C SER A 104 -2.07 -0.62 -11.50
N ASP A 105 -1.14 -1.57 -11.49
CA ASP A 105 -1.18 -2.74 -12.36
C ASP A 105 -2.05 -3.86 -11.76
N GLY A 106 -2.92 -4.43 -12.58
CA GLY A 106 -3.78 -5.56 -12.21
C GLY A 106 -3.02 -6.84 -11.87
N ASP A 107 -1.78 -6.97 -12.28
CA ASP A 107 -0.93 -8.13 -12.00
C ASP A 107 -0.61 -8.29 -10.52
N TYR A 108 -0.80 -7.24 -9.70
CA TYR A 108 -0.70 -7.31 -8.24
C TYR A 108 -1.96 -7.88 -7.54
N ASN A 109 -3.05 -8.13 -8.30
CA ASN A 109 -4.27 -8.70 -7.74
C ASN A 109 -4.07 -10.03 -6.98
N PRO A 110 -3.32 -11.01 -7.53
CA PRO A 110 -3.05 -12.27 -6.80
C PRO A 110 -2.29 -12.05 -5.49
N LEU A 111 -1.35 -11.09 -5.46
CA LEU A 111 -0.63 -10.73 -4.24
C LEU A 111 -1.57 -10.17 -3.16
N ALA A 112 -2.43 -9.22 -3.54
CA ALA A 112 -3.41 -8.63 -2.60
C ALA A 112 -4.36 -9.70 -2.04
N GLN A 113 -4.84 -10.63 -2.89
CA GLN A 113 -5.66 -11.75 -2.45
C GLN A 113 -4.91 -12.65 -1.48
N ARG A 114 -3.67 -13.03 -1.80
CA ARG A 114 -2.85 -13.92 -0.96
C ARG A 114 -2.55 -13.33 0.42
N ILE A 115 -2.30 -12.02 0.51
CA ILE A 115 -2.10 -11.32 1.78
C ILE A 115 -3.39 -11.39 2.62
N ARG A 116 -4.55 -11.14 2.00
CA ARG A 116 -5.85 -11.20 2.70
C ARG A 116 -6.21 -12.62 3.15
N GLU A 117 -5.90 -13.64 2.35
CA GLU A 117 -6.07 -15.05 2.73
C GLU A 117 -5.24 -15.43 3.97
N ALA A 118 -4.11 -14.77 4.19
CA ALA A 118 -3.30 -14.91 5.40
C ALA A 118 -3.86 -14.13 6.60
N GLY A 119 -5.02 -13.45 6.47
CA GLY A 119 -5.67 -12.71 7.52
C GLY A 119 -5.19 -11.26 7.69
N LEU A 120 -4.24 -10.80 6.86
CA LEU A 120 -3.71 -9.44 6.94
C LEU A 120 -4.56 -8.46 6.11
N LYS A 121 -4.36 -7.17 6.37
CA LYS A 121 -5.02 -6.09 5.64
C LYS A 121 -4.18 -5.62 4.45
N VAL A 122 -4.86 -5.11 3.43
CA VAL A 122 -4.22 -4.52 2.26
C VAL A 122 -4.77 -3.12 2.03
N LEU A 123 -3.93 -2.12 2.14
CA LEU A 123 -4.16 -0.77 1.68
C LEU A 123 -3.67 -0.67 0.23
N GLY A 124 -4.49 -0.20 -0.68
CA GLY A 124 -4.10 0.07 -2.05
C GLY A 124 -4.00 1.57 -2.30
N TYR A 125 -2.98 1.99 -3.02
CA TYR A 125 -2.84 3.36 -3.51
C TYR A 125 -2.45 3.32 -4.99
N GLY A 126 -3.25 3.94 -5.85
CA GLY A 126 -3.01 3.90 -7.29
C GLY A 126 -3.83 4.92 -8.07
N GLU A 127 -3.64 4.95 -9.37
CA GLU A 127 -4.30 5.88 -10.27
C GLU A 127 -5.73 5.42 -10.63
N GLY A 128 -6.53 6.33 -11.21
CA GLY A 128 -7.90 6.06 -11.65
C GLY A 128 -8.04 4.98 -12.72
N LYS A 129 -6.95 4.64 -13.41
CA LYS A 129 -6.87 3.53 -14.39
C LYS A 129 -6.74 2.14 -13.74
N THR A 130 -6.52 2.06 -12.42
CA THR A 130 -6.33 0.79 -11.71
C THR A 130 -7.52 -0.15 -11.94
N PRO A 131 -7.29 -1.41 -12.33
CA PRO A 131 -8.36 -2.37 -12.55
C PRO A 131 -9.20 -2.61 -11.30
N VAL A 132 -10.52 -2.70 -11.49
CA VAL A 132 -11.49 -2.94 -10.40
C VAL A 132 -11.18 -4.24 -9.63
N SER A 133 -10.59 -5.23 -10.26
CA SER A 133 -10.15 -6.47 -9.62
C SER A 133 -9.13 -6.21 -8.51
N LEU A 134 -8.10 -5.41 -8.77
CA LEU A 134 -7.11 -5.04 -7.76
C LEU A 134 -7.74 -4.20 -6.64
N ILE A 135 -8.56 -3.21 -7.00
CA ILE A 135 -9.25 -2.36 -6.03
C ILE A 135 -10.09 -3.20 -5.05
N ARG A 136 -10.88 -4.14 -5.56
CA ARG A 136 -11.71 -5.04 -4.74
C ARG A 136 -10.92 -6.04 -3.91
N SER A 137 -9.68 -6.33 -4.29
CA SER A 137 -8.78 -7.18 -3.52
C SER A 137 -8.07 -6.44 -2.39
N CYS A 138 -8.09 -5.12 -2.38
CA CYS A 138 -7.65 -4.32 -1.24
C CYS A 138 -8.73 -4.22 -0.16
N SER A 139 -8.33 -4.06 1.09
CA SER A 139 -9.23 -3.75 2.20
C SER A 139 -9.71 -2.31 2.12
N VAL A 140 -8.82 -1.40 1.73
CA VAL A 140 -9.09 0.01 1.43
C VAL A 140 -8.27 0.39 0.20
N PHE A 141 -8.80 1.26 -0.66
CA PHE A 141 -8.08 1.78 -1.82
C PHE A 141 -8.21 3.30 -1.91
N LEU A 142 -7.09 4.01 -2.10
CA LEU A 142 -7.05 5.45 -2.33
C LEU A 142 -6.56 5.75 -3.75
N TYR A 143 -7.31 6.61 -4.45
CA TYR A 143 -6.91 7.08 -5.78
C TYR A 143 -5.98 8.29 -5.69
N ALA A 144 -4.83 8.19 -6.37
CA ALA A 144 -3.81 9.25 -6.43
C ALA A 144 -4.26 10.53 -7.16
N ASP A 145 -5.14 10.40 -8.14
CA ASP A 145 -5.50 11.44 -9.12
C ASP A 145 -6.89 12.04 -8.94
N ARG A 146 -7.66 11.61 -7.93
CA ARG A 146 -9.00 12.16 -7.66
C ARG A 146 -8.93 13.35 -6.71
N LYS A 147 -9.28 14.52 -7.20
CA LYS A 147 -9.58 15.71 -6.39
C LYS A 147 -10.89 15.49 -5.63
N GLU A 148 -10.93 15.83 -4.36
CA GLU A 148 -12.00 15.58 -3.37
C GLU A 148 -13.40 16.15 -3.68
N ASN A 149 -13.71 16.61 -4.90
CA ASN A 149 -14.99 17.24 -5.21
C ASN A 149 -15.61 16.75 -6.52
N LYS A 150 -16.21 15.54 -6.52
CA LYS A 150 -17.33 15.24 -7.43
C LYS A 150 -18.27 14.21 -6.80
N THR A 151 -19.54 14.60 -6.75
CA THR A 151 -20.75 13.90 -6.32
C THR A 151 -20.76 12.39 -6.61
N LEU A 152 -20.96 11.60 -5.55
CA LEU A 152 -20.58 10.21 -5.39
C LEU A 152 -21.76 9.23 -5.54
N GLU A 153 -22.62 9.35 -6.53
CA GLU A 153 -23.79 8.46 -6.57
C GLU A 153 -23.59 7.17 -7.37
N ASN A 154 -22.52 7.00 -8.20
CA ASN A 154 -22.36 5.79 -9.03
C ASN A 154 -20.91 5.37 -9.32
N THR A 155 -19.95 5.60 -8.42
CA THR A 155 -18.56 5.21 -8.63
C THR A 155 -18.05 4.24 -7.56
N PRO A 156 -16.97 3.48 -7.82
CA PRO A 156 -16.30 2.62 -6.84
C PRO A 156 -15.96 3.29 -5.49
N ASP A 157 -15.96 4.63 -5.42
CA ASP A 157 -15.77 5.40 -4.17
C ASP A 157 -16.81 5.10 -3.08
N PHE A 158 -18.01 4.66 -3.44
CA PHE A 158 -19.02 4.24 -2.46
C PHE A 158 -18.53 3.04 -1.63
N PHE A 159 -17.86 2.10 -2.27
CA PHE A 159 -17.25 0.96 -1.57
C PHE A 159 -16.05 1.37 -0.71
N ILE A 160 -15.26 2.33 -1.17
CA ILE A 160 -14.07 2.82 -0.47
C ILE A 160 -14.46 3.55 0.81
N ARG A 161 -15.47 4.45 0.76
CA ARG A 161 -15.95 5.17 1.96
C ARG A 161 -16.67 4.28 2.96
N ARG A 162 -17.47 3.34 2.47
CA ARG A 162 -18.19 2.38 3.33
C ARG A 162 -17.20 1.42 4.01
N ASP A 163 -16.17 1.01 3.29
CA ASP A 163 -15.11 0.17 3.84
C ASP A 163 -14.23 0.96 4.82
N MET A 164 -14.00 2.26 4.61
CA MET A 164 -13.31 3.11 5.57
C MET A 164 -14.08 3.27 6.88
N GLU A 165 -15.38 3.57 6.84
CA GLU A 165 -16.22 3.64 8.04
C GLU A 165 -16.34 2.29 8.76
N PHE A 166 -16.42 1.20 8.01
CA PHE A 166 -16.44 -0.15 8.55
C PHE A 166 -15.06 -0.51 9.13
N PHE A 167 -13.99 -0.08 8.48
CA PHE A 167 -12.63 -0.28 8.91
C PHE A 167 -12.33 0.49 10.20
N ASP A 168 -12.75 1.76 10.28
CA ASP A 168 -12.63 2.59 11.48
C ASP A 168 -13.41 1.98 12.66
N LYS A 169 -14.61 1.44 12.41
CA LYS A 169 -15.41 0.74 13.42
C LYS A 169 -14.80 -0.61 13.82
N ALA A 170 -14.31 -1.40 12.87
CA ALA A 170 -13.64 -2.67 13.14
C ALA A 170 -12.29 -2.47 13.86
N PHE A 171 -11.63 -1.36 13.60
CA PHE A 171 -10.42 -0.94 14.29
C PHE A 171 -10.71 -0.61 15.76
N GLN A 172 -11.78 0.16 15.98
CA GLN A 172 -12.22 0.52 17.33
C GLN A 172 -12.57 -0.74 18.12
N GLN A 173 -13.31 -1.67 17.52
CA GLN A 173 -13.75 -2.91 18.17
C GLN A 173 -12.58 -3.86 18.50
N ALA A 174 -11.62 -4.00 17.57
CA ALA A 174 -10.43 -4.83 17.80
C ALA A 174 -9.48 -4.24 18.85
N ALA A 175 -9.52 -2.93 19.07
CA ALA A 175 -8.81 -2.27 20.14
C ALA A 175 -9.49 -2.53 21.50
N ASP A 176 -10.83 -2.49 21.52
CA ASP A 176 -11.64 -2.74 22.72
C ASP A 176 -11.56 -4.21 23.16
N ASP A 177 -11.56 -5.17 22.22
CA ASP A 177 -11.46 -6.62 22.51
C ASP A 177 -10.07 -7.05 23.05
N LYS A 178 -9.01 -6.25 22.80
CA LYS A 178 -7.68 -6.49 23.35
C LYS A 178 -7.50 -5.91 24.76
N GLU A 179 -8.40 -5.06 25.22
CA GLU A 179 -8.38 -4.52 26.60
C GLU A 179 -9.14 -5.40 27.62
N GLU A 180 -9.89 -6.43 27.17
CA GLU A 180 -10.64 -7.35 28.06
C GLU A 180 -9.92 -8.68 28.34
N VAL A 181 -8.69 -8.88 27.88
CA VAL A 181 -7.84 -10.04 28.17
C VAL A 181 -6.58 -9.58 28.89
#